data_862ea129c3ecb6992e3970f333661b3e
#
_entry.id   862ea129c3ecb6992e3970f333661b3e
#
_cell.length_a   1.000
_cell.length_b   1.000
_cell.length_c   1.000
_cell.angle_alpha   90.00
_cell.angle_beta   90.00
_cell.angle_gamma   90.00
#
_symmetry.space_group_name_H-M   'P 1'
#
loop_
_entity.id
_entity.type
_entity.pdbx_description
1 polymer ?
#
loop_
_entity_poly.entity_id
_entity_poly.type
_entity_poly.pdbx_seq_one_letter_code
_entity_poly.pdbx_strand_id
1 'polypeptide(L)'
;KGQYYTDYYNYQQTVRGAFASVDSDFASHEKYTESLEQMLLYFETNRQRFENEETRHKEGLVGMPEVLNLKVTMNQAGIQAAQSKLNQLLSIVRLYQDLGGGYEVNNTEDAHDLGDGHRFGDLF
;
A
#
# COMPACT_ATOMS: atom_id res chain seq x y z
N LYS A 1 8.28 -17.87 -42.19
CA LYS A 1 8.50 -16.41 -42.11
C LYS A 1 7.36 -15.67 -41.39
N GLY A 2 6.09 -16.03 -41.64
CA GLY A 2 4.95 -15.41 -40.97
C GLY A 2 4.89 -15.71 -39.46
N GLN A 3 5.28 -16.91 -39.07
CA GLN A 3 5.27 -17.32 -37.68
C GLN A 3 6.34 -16.56 -36.84
N TYR A 4 7.50 -16.28 -37.45
CA TYR A 4 8.54 -15.50 -36.79
C TYR A 4 8.06 -14.06 -36.47
N TYR A 5 7.41 -13.41 -37.43
CA TYR A 5 6.87 -12.05 -37.21
C TYR A 5 5.74 -12.03 -36.20
N THR A 6 4.91 -13.06 -36.17
CA THR A 6 3.83 -13.18 -35.19
C THR A 6 4.39 -13.34 -33.77
N ASP A 7 5.39 -14.19 -33.59
CA ASP A 7 6.04 -14.39 -32.29
C ASP A 7 6.74 -13.12 -31.79
N TYR A 8 7.41 -12.39 -32.69
CA TYR A 8 8.04 -11.13 -32.35
C TYR A 8 7.02 -10.06 -31.95
N TYR A 9 5.90 -9.98 -32.68
CA TYR A 9 4.82 -9.06 -32.38
C TYR A 9 4.19 -9.37 -31.02
N ASN A 10 3.92 -10.63 -30.74
CA ASN A 10 3.37 -11.08 -29.47
C ASN A 10 4.33 -10.76 -28.29
N TYR A 11 5.63 -10.93 -28.51
CA TYR A 11 6.63 -10.59 -27.51
C TYR A 11 6.61 -9.08 -27.20
N GLN A 12 6.54 -8.23 -28.22
CA GLN A 12 6.43 -6.79 -28.03
C GLN A 12 5.16 -6.40 -27.28
N GLN A 13 4.03 -7.04 -27.59
CA GLN A 13 2.77 -6.79 -26.90
C GLN A 13 2.85 -7.19 -25.42
N THR A 14 3.46 -8.30 -25.13
CA THR A 14 3.66 -8.77 -23.74
C THR A 14 4.54 -7.80 -22.95
N VAL A 15 5.63 -7.34 -23.54
CA VAL A 15 6.54 -6.38 -22.91
C VAL A 15 5.84 -5.04 -22.65
N ARG A 16 5.09 -4.53 -23.61
CA ARG A 16 4.33 -3.28 -23.45
C ARG A 16 3.27 -3.41 -22.36
N GLY A 17 2.58 -4.55 -22.29
CA GLY A 17 1.60 -4.80 -21.24
C GLY A 17 2.23 -4.83 -19.86
N ALA A 18 3.40 -5.45 -19.73
CA ALA A 18 4.13 -5.49 -18.47
C ALA A 18 4.56 -4.10 -18.03
N PHE A 19 5.09 -3.27 -18.94
CA PHE A 19 5.45 -1.88 -18.63
C PHE A 19 4.24 -1.05 -18.23
N ALA A 20 3.11 -1.20 -18.90
CA ALA A 20 1.89 -0.48 -18.58
C ALA A 20 1.38 -0.85 -17.19
N SER A 21 1.46 -2.13 -16.80
CA SER A 21 1.09 -2.59 -15.46
C SER A 21 1.99 -2.01 -14.39
N VAL A 22 3.30 -1.97 -14.62
CA VAL A 22 4.27 -1.40 -13.68
C VAL A 22 4.04 0.11 -13.51
N ASP A 23 3.83 0.84 -14.61
CA ASP A 23 3.54 2.27 -14.55
C ASP A 23 2.25 2.56 -13.78
N SER A 24 1.22 1.75 -14.00
CA SER A 24 -0.04 1.85 -13.27
C SER A 24 0.15 1.59 -11.78
N ASP A 25 0.96 0.59 -11.42
CA ASP A 25 1.26 0.24 -10.03
C ASP A 25 2.04 1.36 -9.32
N PHE A 26 3.01 1.98 -10.01
CA PHE A 26 3.72 3.14 -9.47
C PHE A 26 2.80 4.31 -9.22
N ALA A 27 1.91 4.62 -10.15
CA ALA A 27 0.92 5.69 -10.00
C ALA A 27 -0.02 5.40 -8.83
N SER A 28 -0.47 4.16 -8.68
CA SER A 28 -1.33 3.74 -7.57
C SER A 28 -0.59 3.85 -6.24
N HIS A 29 0.66 3.42 -6.18
CA HIS A 29 1.48 3.50 -4.97
C HIS A 29 1.68 4.96 -4.53
N GLU A 30 1.97 5.85 -5.47
CA GLU A 30 2.11 7.28 -5.21
C GLU A 30 0.81 7.87 -4.63
N LYS A 31 -0.32 7.50 -5.21
CA LYS A 31 -1.64 7.93 -4.77
C LYS A 31 -1.95 7.44 -3.35
N TYR A 32 -1.65 6.18 -3.06
CA TYR A 32 -1.85 5.61 -1.72
C TYR A 32 -0.91 6.25 -0.70
N THR A 33 0.31 6.61 -1.09
CA THR A 33 1.25 7.30 -0.22
C THR A 33 0.74 8.69 0.14
N GLU A 34 0.24 9.45 -0.83
CA GLU A 34 -0.36 10.76 -0.58
C GLU A 34 -1.58 10.66 0.33
N SER A 35 -2.45 9.68 0.08
CA SER A 35 -3.62 9.43 0.91
C SER A 35 -3.23 9.09 2.34
N LEU A 36 -2.20 8.28 2.53
CA LEU A 36 -1.69 7.94 3.85
C LEU A 36 -1.19 9.17 4.59
N GLU A 37 -0.42 10.04 3.93
CA GLU A 37 0.08 11.27 4.54
C GLU A 37 -1.07 12.16 5.01
N GLN A 38 -2.11 12.31 4.19
CA GLN A 38 -3.29 13.09 4.55
C GLN A 38 -4.04 12.47 5.73
N MET A 39 -4.18 11.15 5.76
CA MET A 39 -4.86 10.45 6.86
C MET A 39 -4.05 10.53 8.17
N LEU A 40 -2.74 10.46 8.09
CA LEU A 40 -1.88 10.64 9.26
C LEU A 40 -1.97 12.06 9.82
N LEU A 41 -2.01 13.05 8.95
CA LEU A 41 -2.19 14.45 9.35
C LEU A 41 -3.56 14.66 10.00
N TYR A 42 -4.60 14.09 9.41
CA TYR A 42 -5.96 14.13 9.95
C TYR A 42 -6.03 13.47 11.34
N PHE A 43 -5.41 12.31 11.49
CA PHE A 43 -5.33 11.62 12.79
C PHE A 43 -4.61 12.50 13.83
N GLU A 44 -3.47 13.06 13.48
CA GLU A 44 -2.68 13.91 14.38
C GLU A 44 -3.47 15.15 14.82
N THR A 45 -4.18 15.79 13.89
CA THR A 45 -5.02 16.94 14.20
C THR A 45 -6.12 16.56 15.19
N ASN A 46 -6.78 15.42 14.99
CA ASN A 46 -7.83 14.96 15.89
C ASN A 46 -7.27 14.52 17.24
N ARG A 47 -6.07 13.95 17.26
CA ARG A 47 -5.39 13.61 18.52
C ARG A 47 -5.11 14.84 19.35
N GLN A 48 -4.63 15.91 18.72
CA GLN A 48 -4.37 17.18 19.41
C GLN A 48 -5.67 17.79 19.94
N ARG A 49 -6.72 17.75 19.14
CA ARG A 49 -8.04 18.25 19.58
C ARG A 49 -8.57 17.46 20.79
N PHE A 50 -8.41 16.15 20.75
CA PHE A 50 -8.80 15.30 21.89
C PHE A 50 -7.99 15.65 23.15
N GLU A 51 -6.67 15.77 23.04
CA GLU A 51 -5.82 16.09 24.17
C GLU A 51 -6.15 17.46 24.77
N ASN A 52 -6.42 18.45 23.92
CA ASN A 52 -6.81 19.78 24.37
C ASN A 52 -8.16 19.74 25.10
N GLU A 53 -9.12 18.99 24.58
CA GLU A 53 -10.44 18.87 25.20
C GLU A 53 -10.39 18.08 26.52
N GLU A 54 -9.53 17.06 26.58
CA GLU A 54 -9.27 16.32 27.82
C GLU A 54 -8.72 17.24 28.91
N THR A 55 -7.79 18.12 28.56
CA THR A 55 -7.24 19.12 29.47
C THR A 55 -8.33 20.07 29.95
N ARG A 56 -9.18 20.55 29.04
CA ARG A 56 -10.33 21.42 29.39
C ARG A 56 -11.31 20.72 30.31
N HIS A 57 -11.53 19.43 30.11
CA HIS A 57 -12.38 18.62 30.97
C HIS A 57 -11.79 18.54 32.40
N LYS A 58 -10.49 18.29 32.49
CA LYS A 58 -9.81 18.26 33.79
C LYS A 58 -9.91 19.61 34.56
N GLU A 59 -9.99 20.69 33.79
CA GLU A 59 -10.19 22.04 34.33
C GLU A 59 -11.64 22.37 34.65
N GLY A 60 -12.57 21.45 34.34
CA GLY A 60 -14.00 21.61 34.55
C GLY A 60 -14.73 22.47 33.54
N LEU A 61 -14.10 22.79 32.40
CA LEU A 61 -14.66 23.69 31.37
C LEU A 61 -15.62 22.98 30.43
N VAL A 62 -15.45 21.68 30.22
CA VAL A 62 -16.31 20.90 29.32
C VAL A 62 -16.73 19.60 29.99
N GLY A 63 -17.83 19.02 29.54
CA GLY A 63 -18.34 17.74 30.03
C GLY A 63 -17.64 16.56 29.39
N MET A 64 -17.84 15.37 30.00
CA MET A 64 -17.30 14.11 29.49
C MET A 64 -17.84 13.73 28.10
N PRO A 65 -19.11 14.00 27.74
CA PRO A 65 -19.61 13.67 26.39
C PRO A 65 -18.81 14.30 25.27
N GLU A 66 -18.35 15.56 25.40
CA GLU A 66 -17.54 16.22 24.37
C GLU A 66 -16.18 15.54 24.20
N VAL A 67 -15.56 15.16 25.31
CA VAL A 67 -14.28 14.44 25.32
C VAL A 67 -14.43 13.08 24.62
N LEU A 68 -15.49 12.35 24.96
CA LEU A 68 -15.74 11.02 24.35
C LEU A 68 -16.02 11.12 22.85
N ASN A 69 -16.76 12.14 22.40
CA ASN A 69 -17.01 12.36 20.97
C ASN A 69 -15.71 12.60 20.21
N LEU A 70 -14.81 13.39 20.75
CA LEU A 70 -13.50 13.65 20.14
C LEU A 70 -12.62 12.40 20.16
N LYS A 71 -12.72 11.58 21.21
CA LYS A 71 -12.02 10.30 21.28
C LYS A 71 -12.48 9.34 20.19
N VAL A 72 -13.79 9.25 19.95
CA VAL A 72 -14.36 8.42 18.87
C VAL A 72 -13.85 8.92 17.51
N THR A 73 -13.88 10.23 17.27
CA THR A 73 -13.39 10.81 16.01
C THR A 73 -11.90 10.52 15.81
N MET A 74 -11.10 10.65 16.87
CA MET A 74 -9.67 10.33 16.83
C MET A 74 -9.44 8.86 16.49
N ASN A 75 -10.19 7.94 17.12
CA ASN A 75 -10.06 6.51 16.87
C ASN A 75 -10.47 6.15 15.45
N GLN A 76 -11.53 6.75 14.90
CA GLN A 76 -11.95 6.56 13.52
C GLN A 76 -10.88 7.05 12.54
N ALA A 77 -10.28 8.20 12.83
CA ALA A 77 -9.17 8.72 12.03
C ALA A 77 -7.96 7.77 12.06
N GLY A 78 -7.67 7.17 13.23
CA GLY A 78 -6.62 6.17 13.38
C GLY A 78 -6.88 4.92 12.57
N ILE A 79 -8.12 4.44 12.53
CA ILE A 79 -8.52 3.28 11.71
C ILE A 79 -8.34 3.61 10.23
N GLN A 80 -8.75 4.79 9.79
CA GLN A 80 -8.59 5.22 8.41
C GLN A 80 -7.11 5.31 8.01
N ALA A 81 -6.27 5.83 8.91
CA ALA A 81 -4.83 5.87 8.69
C ALA A 81 -4.23 4.47 8.57
N ALA A 82 -4.67 3.53 9.41
CA ALA A 82 -4.24 2.14 9.35
C ALA A 82 -4.67 1.47 8.04
N GLN A 83 -5.88 1.71 7.57
CA GLN A 83 -6.36 1.21 6.28
C GLN A 83 -5.56 1.78 5.11
N SER A 84 -5.24 3.08 5.18
CA SER A 84 -4.40 3.73 4.15
C SER A 84 -2.99 3.15 4.13
N LYS A 85 -2.43 2.81 5.29
CA LYS A 85 -1.14 2.14 5.40
C LYS A 85 -1.20 0.74 4.77
N LEU A 86 -2.26 0.00 5.05
CA LEU A 86 -2.46 -1.32 4.46
C LEU A 86 -2.56 -1.21 2.92
N ASN A 87 -3.31 -0.25 2.41
CA ASN A 87 -3.43 -0.02 0.96
C ASN A 87 -2.08 0.31 0.33
N GLN A 88 -1.27 1.12 1.00
CA GLN A 88 0.09 1.43 0.54
C GLN A 88 0.94 0.16 0.46
N LEU A 89 0.92 -0.68 1.51
CA LEU A 89 1.67 -1.93 1.54
C LEU A 89 1.21 -2.90 0.47
N LEU A 90 -0.11 -3.01 0.25
CA LEU A 90 -0.66 -3.85 -0.81
C LEU A 90 -0.24 -3.35 -2.21
N SER A 91 -0.13 -2.05 -2.40
CA SER A 91 0.35 -1.49 -3.67
C SER A 91 1.81 -1.87 -3.94
N ILE A 92 2.63 -1.94 -2.90
CA ILE A 92 4.02 -2.42 -3.01
C ILE A 92 4.04 -3.90 -3.40
N VAL A 93 3.19 -4.71 -2.78
CA VAL A 93 3.08 -6.14 -3.11
C VAL A 93 2.69 -6.33 -4.57
N ARG A 94 1.70 -5.56 -5.06
CA ARG A 94 1.29 -5.61 -6.48
C ARG A 94 2.42 -5.25 -7.41
N LEU A 95 3.19 -4.23 -7.07
CA LEU A 95 4.35 -3.81 -7.85
C LEU A 95 5.37 -4.95 -7.95
N TYR A 96 5.68 -5.60 -6.84
CA TYR A 96 6.57 -6.76 -6.82
C TYR A 96 6.01 -7.92 -7.63
N GLN A 97 4.72 -8.21 -7.52
CA GLN A 97 4.08 -9.28 -8.28
C GLN A 97 4.16 -9.02 -9.78
N ASP A 98 3.90 -7.79 -10.22
CA ASP A 98 3.96 -7.45 -11.65
C ASP A 98 5.39 -7.47 -12.18
N LEU A 99 6.36 -7.01 -11.40
CA LEU A 99 7.77 -7.12 -11.75
C LEU A 99 8.24 -8.57 -11.73
N GLY A 100 7.85 -9.35 -10.72
CA GLY A 100 8.18 -10.76 -10.60
C GLY A 100 7.47 -11.63 -11.63
N GLY A 101 6.21 -11.32 -11.94
CA GLY A 101 5.44 -12.04 -12.96
C GLY A 101 6.07 -11.94 -14.35
N GLY A 102 6.60 -10.76 -14.71
CA GLY A 102 7.34 -10.59 -15.94
C GLY A 102 8.68 -11.34 -15.96
N TYR A 103 9.27 -11.54 -14.81
CA TYR A 103 10.52 -12.27 -14.65
C TYR A 103 10.30 -13.80 -14.66
N GLU A 104 9.26 -14.27 -14.00
CA GLU A 104 8.94 -15.71 -13.89
C GLU A 104 8.63 -16.37 -15.23
N VAL A 105 8.01 -15.63 -16.15
CA VAL A 105 7.69 -16.14 -17.49
C VAL A 105 8.95 -16.53 -18.27
N ASN A 106 10.07 -15.92 -17.96
CA ASN A 106 11.33 -16.19 -18.65
C ASN A 106 12.23 -17.21 -17.95
N ASN A 107 11.95 -17.54 -16.69
CA ASN A 107 12.87 -18.34 -15.87
C ASN A 107 12.15 -19.44 -15.07
N THR A 108 11.25 -20.17 -15.71
CA THR A 108 10.60 -21.32 -15.05
C THR A 108 11.59 -22.42 -14.65
N GLU A 109 12.71 -22.52 -15.33
CA GLU A 109 13.74 -23.49 -14.99
C GLU A 109 14.59 -23.04 -13.80
N ASP A 110 14.91 -21.75 -13.72
CA ASP A 110 15.66 -21.18 -12.61
C ASP A 110 14.81 -21.05 -11.34
N ALA A 111 13.50 -20.86 -11.51
CA ALA A 111 12.58 -20.81 -10.37
C ALA A 111 12.49 -22.14 -9.64
N HIS A 112 12.72 -23.26 -10.33
CA HIS A 112 12.72 -24.58 -9.72
C HIS A 112 13.94 -24.78 -8.83
N ASP A 113 15.06 -24.18 -9.19
CA ASP A 113 16.32 -24.23 -8.41
C ASP A 113 16.27 -23.29 -7.19
N LEU A 114 15.50 -22.22 -7.29
CA LEU A 114 15.29 -21.29 -6.19
C LEU A 114 14.14 -21.71 -5.27
N GLY A 115 13.36 -22.73 -5.69
CA GLY A 115 12.16 -23.18 -5.01
C GLY A 115 12.38 -24.06 -3.79
N ASP A 116 13.62 -24.27 -3.37
CA ASP A 116 13.94 -25.09 -2.19
C ASP A 116 13.55 -24.43 -0.86
N GLY A 117 12.82 -23.34 -0.88
CA GLY A 117 12.25 -22.73 0.32
C GLY A 117 13.25 -22.22 1.34
N HIS A 118 14.53 -22.44 1.13
CA HIS A 118 15.58 -22.03 2.06
C HIS A 118 15.71 -20.52 2.20
N ARG A 119 15.35 -19.78 1.18
CA ARG A 119 15.47 -18.32 1.22
C ARG A 119 14.40 -17.64 2.05
N PHE A 120 13.21 -18.19 2.09
CA PHE A 120 12.17 -17.66 2.97
C PHE A 120 12.46 -17.94 4.44
N GLY A 121 13.10 -19.07 4.74
CA GLY A 121 13.56 -19.38 6.08
C GLY A 121 14.67 -18.45 6.56
N ASP A 122 15.54 -18.02 5.66
CA ASP A 122 16.65 -17.11 5.97
C ASP A 122 16.20 -15.66 6.18
N LEU A 123 15.03 -15.28 5.65
CA LEU A 123 14.47 -13.95 5.80
C LEU A 123 13.67 -13.75 7.09
N PHE A 124 13.29 -14.84 7.74
CA PHE A 124 12.55 -14.86 9.00
C PHE A 124 13.34 -15.57 10.09
#